data_d873456eca1786a809e78fd38c2b202b
#
_entry.id   d873456eca1786a809e78fd38c2b202b
#
_cell.length_a   1.000
_cell.length_b   1.000
_cell.length_c   1.000
_cell.angle_alpha   90.00
_cell.angle_beta   90.00
_cell.angle_gamma   90.00
#
_symmetry.space_group_name_H-M   'P 1'
#
loop_
_entity.id
_entity.type
_entity.pdbx_description
1 polymer ?
#
loop_
_entity_poly.entity_id
_entity_poly.type
_entity_poly.pdbx_seq_one_letter_code
_entity_poly.pdbx_strand_id
1 'polypeptide(L)'
;MALAAGLYAATAQATAVAISEPHHQARAISVIVGGTTVAVAFGAPVGALIAGIFGWRGTFLTLAGVALVAALASWLLLPAGLKGPKLGLRRRLAVIGRPGLVPMFVTTLLYMTGGFTVFTYLAPLAQQTVGLGANFMPAILLAFGVGAAIGNYAGGQIADRFGAARTVVAAIVAMTVITAAASASPSLPRSWAAEAILGYMFVWGAIAWTFPPAQASRVITMAAEAAPLALSLNGSALYLGVALGSVVGGEVLTYGTPADLGVVAALFPLLALGVVGLARPAASLASARLG
;
A
#
# COMPACT_ATOMS: atom_id res chain seq x y z
N MET A 1 1.58 2.97 15.69
CA MET A 1 0.49 2.36 14.91
C MET A 1 1.01 1.39 13.82
N ALA A 2 1.95 1.74 12.95
CA ALA A 2 2.42 0.89 11.85
C ALA A 2 2.93 -0.49 12.28
N LEU A 3 3.72 -0.58 13.36
CA LEU A 3 4.21 -1.86 13.92
C LEU A 3 3.05 -2.76 14.38
N ALA A 4 2.06 -2.19 15.07
CA ALA A 4 0.90 -2.94 15.53
C ALA A 4 0.05 -3.45 14.35
N ALA A 5 -0.17 -2.62 13.33
CA ALA A 5 -0.90 -3.01 12.13
C ALA A 5 -0.18 -4.13 11.34
N GLY A 6 1.15 -4.04 11.21
CA GLY A 6 1.95 -5.09 10.56
C GLY A 6 1.91 -6.42 11.31
N LEU A 7 2.04 -6.39 12.63
CA LEU A 7 1.92 -7.57 13.48
C LEU A 7 0.53 -8.18 13.40
N TYR A 8 -0.52 -7.35 13.46
CA TYR A 8 -1.90 -7.80 13.35
C TYR A 8 -2.17 -8.48 12.01
N ALA A 9 -1.81 -7.85 10.90
CA ALA A 9 -2.06 -8.39 9.57
C ALA A 9 -1.37 -9.75 9.35
N ALA A 10 -0.11 -9.86 9.77
CA ALA A 10 0.64 -11.12 9.66
C ALA A 10 0.07 -12.23 10.55
N THR A 11 -0.29 -11.90 11.81
CA THR A 11 -0.84 -12.87 12.75
C THR A 11 -2.27 -13.27 12.39
N ALA A 12 -3.10 -12.33 11.90
CA ALA A 12 -4.46 -12.63 11.47
C ALA A 12 -4.50 -13.65 10.32
N GLN A 13 -3.66 -13.47 9.30
CA GLN A 13 -3.56 -14.42 8.18
C GLN A 13 -3.06 -15.79 8.65
N ALA A 14 -2.01 -15.83 9.49
CA ALA A 14 -1.48 -17.08 10.04
C ALA A 14 -2.51 -17.80 10.90
N THR A 15 -3.26 -17.08 11.72
CA THR A 15 -4.34 -17.62 12.56
C THR A 15 -5.48 -18.18 11.72
N ALA A 16 -5.92 -17.42 10.68
CA ALA A 16 -6.98 -17.89 9.79
C ALA A 16 -6.62 -19.21 9.09
N VAL A 17 -5.37 -19.35 8.66
CA VAL A 17 -4.89 -20.61 8.08
C VAL A 17 -4.85 -21.73 9.12
N ALA A 18 -4.41 -21.43 10.36
CA ALA A 18 -4.26 -22.42 11.43
C ALA A 18 -5.60 -22.98 11.95
N ILE A 19 -6.69 -22.18 11.90
CA ILE A 19 -8.02 -22.62 12.36
C ILE A 19 -8.91 -23.14 11.23
N SER A 20 -8.48 -23.02 9.98
CA SER A 20 -9.25 -23.45 8.81
C SER A 20 -8.81 -24.84 8.35
N GLU A 21 -9.78 -25.63 7.91
CA GLU A 21 -9.50 -26.90 7.21
C GLU A 21 -8.69 -26.65 5.93
N PRO A 22 -7.81 -27.60 5.51
CA PRO A 22 -6.91 -27.40 4.38
C PRO A 22 -7.58 -26.90 3.09
N HIS A 23 -8.79 -27.37 2.81
CA HIS A 23 -9.55 -26.95 1.61
C HIS A 23 -10.29 -25.61 1.75
N HIS A 24 -10.37 -25.03 2.95
CA HIS A 24 -11.00 -23.74 3.22
C HIS A 24 -10.00 -22.61 3.50
N GLN A 25 -8.69 -22.87 3.54
CA GLN A 25 -7.67 -21.87 3.87
C GLN A 25 -7.67 -20.68 2.90
N ALA A 26 -7.83 -20.90 1.60
CA ALA A 26 -7.92 -19.84 0.60
C ALA A 26 -9.13 -18.92 0.86
N ARG A 27 -10.27 -19.49 1.25
CA ARG A 27 -11.48 -18.74 1.58
C ARG A 27 -11.28 -17.91 2.88
N ALA A 28 -10.61 -18.45 3.88
CA ALA A 28 -10.31 -17.73 5.11
C ALA A 28 -9.39 -16.51 4.86
N ILE A 29 -8.37 -16.68 4.03
CA ILE A 29 -7.49 -15.58 3.60
C ILE A 29 -8.28 -14.54 2.81
N SER A 30 -9.16 -14.95 1.90
CA SER A 30 -9.96 -14.02 1.09
C SER A 30 -10.90 -13.15 1.92
N VAL A 31 -11.42 -13.63 3.04
CA VAL A 31 -12.22 -12.84 3.99
C VAL A 31 -11.38 -11.72 4.61
N ILE A 32 -10.14 -12.01 5.04
CA ILE A 32 -9.22 -11.01 5.62
C ILE A 32 -8.85 -9.96 4.58
N VAL A 33 -8.53 -10.40 3.36
CA VAL A 33 -8.19 -9.49 2.25
C VAL A 33 -9.41 -8.64 1.87
N GLY A 34 -10.60 -9.23 1.84
CA GLY A 34 -11.86 -8.51 1.62
C GLY A 34 -12.10 -7.42 2.67
N GLY A 35 -11.90 -7.75 3.96
CA GLY A 35 -11.97 -6.76 5.05
C GLY A 35 -10.97 -5.62 4.89
N THR A 36 -9.75 -5.93 4.47
CA THR A 36 -8.72 -4.91 4.17
C THR A 36 -9.16 -4.01 3.00
N THR A 37 -9.73 -4.59 1.95
CA THR A 37 -10.23 -3.83 0.78
C THR A 37 -11.35 -2.88 1.18
N VAL A 38 -12.32 -3.33 1.99
CA VAL A 38 -13.39 -2.49 2.54
C VAL A 38 -12.82 -1.38 3.42
N ALA A 39 -11.85 -1.69 4.28
CA ALA A 39 -11.20 -0.70 5.13
C ALA A 39 -10.45 0.36 4.33
N VAL A 40 -9.80 -0.01 3.24
CA VAL A 40 -9.12 0.94 2.33
C VAL A 40 -10.13 1.82 1.61
N ALA A 41 -11.22 1.25 1.11
CA ALA A 41 -12.21 2.00 0.35
C ALA A 41 -12.99 3.02 1.22
N PHE A 42 -13.39 2.61 2.43
CA PHE A 42 -14.30 3.38 3.26
C PHE A 42 -13.65 3.97 4.52
N GLY A 43 -12.53 3.44 4.99
CA GLY A 43 -11.92 3.85 6.25
C GLY A 43 -11.49 5.32 6.25
N ALA A 44 -10.80 5.77 5.21
CA ALA A 44 -10.35 7.16 5.11
C ALA A 44 -11.54 8.14 4.91
N PRO A 45 -12.51 7.90 4.02
CA PRO A 45 -13.70 8.76 3.91
C PRO A 45 -14.51 8.86 5.21
N VAL A 46 -14.79 7.73 5.85
CA VAL A 46 -15.51 7.69 7.13
C VAL A 46 -14.72 8.41 8.22
N GLY A 47 -13.41 8.20 8.28
CA GLY A 47 -12.52 8.91 9.20
C GLY A 47 -12.55 10.42 8.99
N ALA A 48 -12.59 10.89 7.75
CA ALA A 48 -12.70 12.32 7.41
C ALA A 48 -14.06 12.91 7.81
N LEU A 49 -15.16 12.17 7.62
CA LEU A 49 -16.50 12.59 8.07
C LEU A 49 -16.55 12.73 9.60
N ILE A 50 -16.03 11.73 10.33
CA ILE A 50 -15.96 11.78 11.80
C ILE A 50 -15.09 12.96 12.25
N ALA A 51 -13.97 13.21 11.59
CA ALA A 51 -13.10 14.34 11.89
C ALA A 51 -13.80 15.68 11.67
N GLY A 52 -14.65 15.79 10.66
CA GLY A 52 -15.47 16.99 10.39
C GLY A 52 -16.49 17.30 11.49
N ILE A 53 -17.04 16.27 12.15
CA ILE A 53 -18.07 16.42 13.19
C ILE A 53 -17.45 16.50 14.59
N PHE A 54 -16.53 15.60 14.92
CA PHE A 54 -15.98 15.41 16.27
C PHE A 54 -14.51 15.80 16.39
N GLY A 55 -13.93 16.36 15.32
CA GLY A 55 -12.50 16.66 15.24
C GLY A 55 -11.63 15.41 15.12
N TRP A 56 -10.32 15.61 14.91
CA TRP A 56 -9.37 14.50 14.73
C TRP A 56 -9.30 13.54 15.92
N ARG A 57 -9.53 14.04 17.16
CA ARG A 57 -9.57 13.19 18.36
C ARG A 57 -10.73 12.21 18.32
N GLY A 58 -11.90 12.62 17.79
CA GLY A 58 -13.07 11.76 17.61
C GLY A 58 -12.76 10.59 16.66
N THR A 59 -12.03 10.84 15.58
CA THR A 59 -11.60 9.77 14.66
C THR A 59 -10.74 8.73 15.36
N PHE A 60 -9.76 9.17 16.16
CA PHE A 60 -8.90 8.23 16.90
C PHE A 60 -9.65 7.48 18.01
N LEU A 61 -10.59 8.11 18.69
CA LEU A 61 -11.43 7.44 19.70
C LEU A 61 -12.33 6.39 19.05
N THR A 62 -12.94 6.69 17.90
CA THR A 62 -13.75 5.72 17.16
C THR A 62 -12.89 4.53 16.71
N LEU A 63 -11.69 4.79 16.17
CA LEU A 63 -10.77 3.73 15.77
C LEU A 63 -10.34 2.87 16.98
N ALA A 64 -10.07 3.49 18.12
CA ALA A 64 -9.73 2.78 19.36
C ALA A 64 -10.90 1.91 19.83
N GLY A 65 -12.14 2.40 19.75
CA GLY A 65 -13.34 1.63 20.07
C GLY A 65 -13.53 0.42 19.17
N VAL A 66 -13.40 0.59 17.85
CA VAL A 66 -13.47 -0.52 16.87
C VAL A 66 -12.35 -1.54 17.13
N ALA A 67 -11.13 -1.07 17.38
CA ALA A 67 -10.00 -1.95 17.70
C ALA A 67 -10.22 -2.73 19.00
N LEU A 68 -10.80 -2.11 20.04
CA LEU A 68 -11.14 -2.77 21.29
C LEU A 68 -12.20 -3.85 21.07
N VAL A 69 -13.26 -3.57 20.33
CA VAL A 69 -14.30 -4.56 19.98
C VAL A 69 -13.68 -5.73 19.22
N ALA A 70 -12.82 -5.46 18.24
CA ALA A 70 -12.13 -6.49 17.47
C ALA A 70 -11.19 -7.33 18.36
N ALA A 71 -10.49 -6.71 19.31
CA ALA A 71 -9.61 -7.39 20.25
C ALA A 71 -10.41 -8.30 21.20
N LEU A 72 -11.53 -7.81 21.76
CA LEU A 72 -12.43 -8.57 22.61
C LEU A 72 -13.05 -9.75 21.86
N ALA A 73 -13.54 -9.52 20.64
CA ALA A 73 -14.08 -10.58 19.79
C ALA A 73 -13.02 -11.64 19.48
N SER A 74 -11.79 -11.22 19.16
CA SER A 74 -10.68 -12.15 18.93
C SER A 74 -10.37 -12.96 20.19
N TRP A 75 -10.33 -12.33 21.36
CA TRP A 75 -10.05 -13.01 22.63
C TRP A 75 -11.14 -14.02 23.00
N LEU A 76 -12.40 -13.71 22.75
CA LEU A 76 -13.53 -14.57 23.09
C LEU A 76 -13.75 -15.71 22.08
N LEU A 77 -13.48 -15.48 20.79
CA LEU A 77 -13.84 -16.41 19.72
C LEU A 77 -12.67 -17.28 19.24
N LEU A 78 -11.41 -16.83 19.44
CA LEU A 78 -10.28 -17.64 19.00
C LEU A 78 -9.94 -18.73 20.01
N PRO A 79 -9.67 -19.97 19.53
CA PRO A 79 -9.29 -21.07 20.41
C PRO A 79 -7.95 -20.78 21.09
N ALA A 80 -7.88 -21.06 22.40
CA ALA A 80 -6.65 -20.94 23.17
C ALA A 80 -5.61 -21.97 22.71
N GLY A 81 -4.32 -21.60 22.76
CA GLY A 81 -3.22 -22.53 22.48
C GLY A 81 -2.73 -22.62 21.03
N LEU A 82 -3.17 -21.73 20.16
CA LEU A 82 -2.61 -21.62 18.79
C LEU A 82 -1.11 -21.30 18.87
N LYS A 83 -0.27 -22.27 18.47
CA LYS A 83 1.19 -22.09 18.41
C LYS A 83 1.62 -21.85 16.98
N GLY A 84 2.11 -20.66 16.70
CA GLY A 84 2.77 -20.36 15.41
C GLY A 84 4.12 -21.09 15.30
N PRO A 85 4.63 -21.30 14.06
CA PRO A 85 5.94 -21.90 13.86
C PRO A 85 7.02 -21.03 14.51
N LYS A 86 7.79 -21.63 15.43
CA LYS A 86 8.94 -20.98 16.09
C LYS A 86 10.10 -20.87 15.10
N LEU A 87 10.08 -19.88 14.22
CA LEU A 87 11.22 -19.59 13.35
C LEU A 87 12.27 -18.80 14.14
N GLY A 88 13.42 -19.41 14.39
CA GLY A 88 14.56 -18.73 15.02
C GLY A 88 15.00 -17.51 14.21
N LEU A 89 15.56 -16.50 14.89
CA LEU A 89 16.03 -15.24 14.28
C LEU A 89 16.98 -15.48 13.09
N ARG A 90 17.87 -16.47 13.20
CA ARG A 90 18.81 -16.86 12.12
C ARG A 90 18.07 -17.27 10.84
N ARG A 91 16.95 -17.99 10.96
CA ARG A 91 16.14 -18.41 9.81
C ARG A 91 15.39 -17.23 9.18
N ARG A 92 14.97 -16.27 10.02
CA ARG A 92 14.35 -15.01 9.55
C ARG A 92 15.37 -14.15 8.80
N LEU A 93 16.59 -14.03 9.29
CA LEU A 93 17.65 -13.29 8.64
C LEU A 93 18.13 -13.97 7.34
N ALA A 94 18.15 -15.29 7.29
CA ALA A 94 18.50 -16.05 6.09
C ALA A 94 17.55 -15.79 4.90
N VAL A 95 16.29 -15.44 5.16
CA VAL A 95 15.33 -15.06 4.10
C VAL A 95 15.72 -13.72 3.46
N ILE A 96 16.20 -12.76 4.27
CA ILE A 96 16.67 -11.46 3.75
C ILE A 96 17.89 -11.65 2.85
N GLY A 97 18.75 -12.61 3.17
CA GLY A 97 19.94 -12.93 2.36
C GLY A 97 19.65 -13.63 1.03
N ARG A 98 18.41 -13.98 0.70
CA ARG A 98 18.10 -14.60 -0.59
C ARG A 98 18.27 -13.57 -1.74
N PRO A 99 19.07 -13.91 -2.78
CA PRO A 99 19.23 -13.05 -3.93
C PRO A 99 17.87 -12.68 -4.55
N GLY A 100 17.65 -11.41 -4.84
CA GLY A 100 16.41 -10.91 -5.47
C GLY A 100 15.31 -10.43 -4.52
N LEU A 101 15.28 -10.82 -3.24
CA LEU A 101 14.25 -10.33 -2.30
C LEU A 101 14.50 -8.89 -1.86
N VAL A 102 15.74 -8.52 -1.55
CA VAL A 102 16.08 -7.16 -1.14
C VAL A 102 15.68 -6.12 -2.19
N PRO A 103 16.00 -6.29 -3.49
CA PRO A 103 15.49 -5.40 -4.52
C PRO A 103 13.96 -5.29 -4.56
N MET A 104 13.22 -6.38 -4.30
CA MET A 104 11.75 -6.34 -4.23
C MET A 104 11.26 -5.49 -3.06
N PHE A 105 11.87 -5.61 -1.88
CA PHE A 105 11.53 -4.80 -0.71
C PHE A 105 11.86 -3.32 -0.92
N VAL A 106 13.03 -3.02 -1.52
CA VAL A 106 13.41 -1.65 -1.89
C VAL A 106 12.45 -1.08 -2.92
N THR A 107 12.02 -1.88 -3.91
CA THR A 107 10.99 -1.46 -4.87
C THR A 107 9.68 -1.08 -4.18
N THR A 108 9.22 -1.90 -3.23
CA THR A 108 8.01 -1.63 -2.44
C THR A 108 8.17 -0.35 -1.61
N LEU A 109 9.30 -0.19 -0.93
CA LEU A 109 9.62 0.98 -0.13
C LEU A 109 9.57 2.26 -0.99
N LEU A 110 10.29 2.29 -2.09
CA LEU A 110 10.35 3.46 -2.97
C LEU A 110 8.99 3.77 -3.60
N TYR A 111 8.25 2.75 -4.06
CA TYR A 111 6.90 2.93 -4.60
C TYR A 111 5.96 3.61 -3.60
N MET A 112 5.96 3.13 -2.35
CA MET A 112 5.14 3.69 -1.28
C MET A 112 5.62 5.08 -0.85
N THR A 113 6.94 5.33 -0.81
CA THR A 113 7.49 6.65 -0.52
C THR A 113 6.95 7.67 -1.51
N GLY A 114 7.01 7.39 -2.81
CA GLY A 114 6.47 8.30 -3.83
C GLY A 114 4.98 8.59 -3.65
N GLY A 115 4.16 7.55 -3.50
CA GLY A 115 2.72 7.73 -3.30
C GLY A 115 2.39 8.55 -2.05
N PHE A 116 3.00 8.22 -0.92
CA PHE A 116 2.69 8.87 0.35
C PHE A 116 3.33 10.25 0.53
N THR A 117 4.30 10.64 -0.29
CA THR A 117 4.81 12.02 -0.37
C THR A 117 3.68 13.00 -0.75
N VAL A 118 2.80 12.62 -1.68
CA VAL A 118 1.64 13.45 -2.07
C VAL A 118 0.41 13.13 -1.20
N PHE A 119 0.12 11.85 -0.97
CA PHE A 119 -1.12 11.42 -0.31
C PHE A 119 -1.27 11.99 1.10
N THR A 120 -0.18 12.03 1.87
CA THR A 120 -0.18 12.57 3.25
C THR A 120 -0.54 14.05 3.28
N TYR A 121 -0.20 14.79 2.23
CA TYR A 121 -0.42 16.25 2.14
C TYR A 121 -1.49 16.62 1.09
N LEU A 122 -2.41 15.70 0.84
CA LEU A 122 -3.50 15.89 -0.10
C LEU A 122 -4.39 17.09 0.26
N ALA A 123 -4.63 17.33 1.57
CA ALA A 123 -5.45 18.43 2.03
C ALA A 123 -4.84 19.81 1.71
N PRO A 124 -3.58 20.10 2.08
CA PRO A 124 -2.92 21.34 1.61
C PRO A 124 -2.86 21.44 0.08
N LEU A 125 -2.59 20.36 -0.63
CA LEU A 125 -2.58 20.36 -2.09
C LEU A 125 -3.95 20.77 -2.64
N ALA A 126 -5.04 20.15 -2.22
CA ALA A 126 -6.39 20.45 -2.68
C ALA A 126 -6.83 21.88 -2.33
N GLN A 127 -6.48 22.36 -1.14
CA GLN A 127 -6.90 23.66 -0.66
C GLN A 127 -6.13 24.80 -1.32
N GLN A 128 -4.80 24.69 -1.41
CA GLN A 128 -3.93 25.78 -1.88
C GLN A 128 -3.84 25.85 -3.40
N THR A 129 -3.91 24.71 -4.10
CA THR A 129 -3.76 24.68 -5.56
C THR A 129 -5.09 24.69 -6.30
N VAL A 130 -6.11 24.03 -5.75
CA VAL A 130 -7.42 23.86 -6.43
C VAL A 130 -8.53 24.66 -5.74
N GLY A 131 -8.30 25.15 -4.53
CA GLY A 131 -9.25 25.95 -3.76
C GLY A 131 -10.40 25.16 -3.14
N LEU A 132 -10.27 23.83 -3.02
CA LEU A 132 -11.28 22.96 -2.43
C LEU A 132 -11.10 22.90 -0.91
N GLY A 133 -12.16 23.25 -0.18
CA GLY A 133 -12.16 23.26 1.28
C GLY A 133 -12.20 21.84 1.90
N ALA A 134 -12.03 21.80 3.22
CA ALA A 134 -12.00 20.55 4.00
C ALA A 134 -13.26 19.67 3.84
N ASN A 135 -14.41 20.28 3.57
CA ASN A 135 -15.68 19.56 3.34
C ASN A 135 -15.66 18.66 2.10
N PHE A 136 -14.73 18.89 1.17
CA PHE A 136 -14.56 18.07 -0.03
C PHE A 136 -13.69 16.83 0.20
N MET A 137 -12.91 16.80 1.29
CA MET A 137 -11.97 15.70 1.59
C MET A 137 -12.62 14.32 1.64
N PRO A 138 -13.82 14.13 2.24
CA PRO A 138 -14.47 12.81 2.22
C PRO A 138 -14.74 12.29 0.80
N ALA A 139 -15.19 13.16 -0.12
CA ALA A 139 -15.45 12.80 -1.51
C ALA A 139 -14.14 12.44 -2.26
N ILE A 140 -13.10 13.24 -2.06
CA ILE A 140 -11.77 13.00 -2.64
C ILE A 140 -11.20 11.64 -2.18
N LEU A 141 -11.28 11.34 -0.88
CA LEU A 141 -10.82 10.08 -0.31
C LEU A 141 -11.70 8.90 -0.72
N LEU A 142 -13.01 9.10 -0.90
CA LEU A 142 -13.90 8.07 -1.41
C LEU A 142 -13.57 7.72 -2.87
N ALA A 143 -13.34 8.72 -3.72
CA ALA A 143 -12.93 8.49 -5.10
C ALA A 143 -11.64 7.66 -5.16
N PHE A 144 -10.62 8.01 -4.35
CA PHE A 144 -9.40 7.22 -4.21
C PHE A 144 -9.70 5.80 -3.71
N GLY A 145 -10.52 5.64 -2.66
CA GLY A 145 -10.85 4.34 -2.07
C GLY A 145 -11.56 3.41 -3.05
N VAL A 146 -12.52 3.93 -3.83
CA VAL A 146 -13.20 3.14 -4.88
C VAL A 146 -12.19 2.74 -5.97
N GLY A 147 -11.37 3.68 -6.43
CA GLY A 147 -10.28 3.37 -7.36
C GLY A 147 -9.35 2.29 -6.81
N ALA A 148 -8.95 2.41 -5.54
CA ALA A 148 -8.06 1.46 -4.87
C ALA A 148 -8.66 0.05 -4.79
N ALA A 149 -9.96 -0.08 -4.49
CA ALA A 149 -10.63 -1.37 -4.47
C ALA A 149 -10.65 -2.04 -5.86
N ILE A 150 -10.94 -1.26 -6.91
CA ILE A 150 -10.89 -1.72 -8.30
C ILE A 150 -9.46 -2.10 -8.68
N GLY A 151 -8.48 -1.26 -8.36
CA GLY A 151 -7.07 -1.50 -8.65
C GLY A 151 -6.53 -2.75 -7.97
N ASN A 152 -6.89 -2.99 -6.71
CA ASN A 152 -6.49 -4.19 -5.98
C ASN A 152 -7.03 -5.47 -6.62
N TYR A 153 -8.32 -5.47 -6.99
CA TYR A 153 -8.95 -6.60 -7.67
C TYR A 153 -8.35 -6.82 -9.07
N ALA A 154 -8.30 -5.77 -9.89
CA ALA A 154 -7.77 -5.83 -11.24
C ALA A 154 -6.27 -6.18 -11.27
N GLY A 155 -5.50 -5.67 -10.31
CA GLY A 155 -4.06 -5.92 -10.19
C GLY A 155 -3.72 -7.39 -10.03
N GLY A 156 -4.51 -8.14 -9.26
CA GLY A 156 -4.39 -9.59 -9.17
C GLY A 156 -4.61 -10.26 -10.52
N GLN A 157 -5.73 -9.95 -11.18
CA GLN A 157 -6.07 -10.54 -12.48
C GLN A 157 -5.09 -10.19 -13.59
N ILE A 158 -4.61 -8.94 -13.61
CA ILE A 158 -3.60 -8.48 -14.57
C ILE A 158 -2.27 -9.22 -14.33
N ALA A 159 -1.90 -9.41 -13.05
CA ALA A 159 -0.70 -10.16 -12.70
C ALA A 159 -0.79 -11.64 -13.11
N ASP A 160 -1.95 -12.26 -12.96
CA ASP A 160 -2.19 -13.66 -13.38
C ASP A 160 -2.14 -13.78 -14.91
N ARG A 161 -2.72 -12.83 -15.65
CA ARG A 161 -2.82 -12.89 -17.10
C ARG A 161 -1.53 -12.46 -17.82
N PHE A 162 -0.87 -11.41 -17.37
CA PHE A 162 0.28 -10.80 -18.07
C PHE A 162 1.60 -11.01 -17.34
N GLY A 163 1.56 -11.63 -16.16
CA GLY A 163 2.72 -11.88 -15.30
C GLY A 163 2.97 -10.77 -14.28
N ALA A 164 3.21 -11.16 -13.04
CA ALA A 164 3.39 -10.26 -11.91
C ALA A 164 4.54 -9.24 -12.09
N ALA A 165 5.64 -9.64 -12.74
CA ALA A 165 6.78 -8.74 -12.99
C ALA A 165 6.43 -7.59 -13.95
N ARG A 166 5.69 -7.89 -15.03
CA ARG A 166 5.23 -6.87 -15.99
C ARG A 166 4.22 -5.93 -15.36
N THR A 167 3.30 -6.47 -14.57
CA THR A 167 2.29 -5.70 -13.84
C THR A 167 2.94 -4.72 -12.86
N VAL A 168 3.96 -5.16 -12.10
CA VAL A 168 4.72 -4.30 -11.20
C VAL A 168 5.40 -3.16 -11.97
N VAL A 169 6.07 -3.45 -13.08
CA VAL A 169 6.71 -2.40 -13.90
C VAL A 169 5.70 -1.41 -14.43
N ALA A 170 4.57 -1.87 -14.98
CA ALA A 170 3.50 -1.02 -15.48
C ALA A 170 2.91 -0.14 -14.36
N ALA A 171 2.67 -0.70 -13.18
CA ALA A 171 2.19 0.04 -12.02
C ALA A 171 3.19 1.12 -11.57
N ILE A 172 4.50 0.83 -11.59
CA ILE A 172 5.54 1.81 -11.24
C ILE A 172 5.59 2.94 -12.26
N VAL A 173 5.55 2.65 -13.56
CA VAL A 173 5.50 3.67 -14.62
C VAL A 173 4.25 4.54 -14.46
N ALA A 174 3.08 3.92 -14.31
CA ALA A 174 1.83 4.65 -14.12
C ALA A 174 1.86 5.50 -12.83
N MET A 175 2.47 4.98 -11.75
CA MET A 175 2.64 5.73 -10.50
C MET A 175 3.54 6.94 -10.68
N THR A 176 4.65 6.82 -11.44
CA THR A 176 5.53 7.95 -11.76
C THR A 176 4.75 9.06 -12.46
N VAL A 177 3.96 8.69 -13.47
CA VAL A 177 3.17 9.65 -14.25
C VAL A 177 2.09 10.29 -13.39
N ILE A 178 1.33 9.50 -12.63
CA ILE A 178 0.21 10.04 -11.84
C ILE A 178 0.69 10.92 -10.69
N THR A 179 1.81 10.58 -10.03
CA THR A 179 2.37 11.44 -8.99
C THR A 179 2.94 12.73 -9.57
N ALA A 180 3.65 12.68 -10.70
CA ALA A 180 4.13 13.88 -11.39
C ALA A 180 2.97 14.80 -11.81
N ALA A 181 1.84 14.24 -12.25
CA ALA A 181 0.66 15.01 -12.65
C ALA A 181 0.06 15.84 -11.50
N ALA A 182 0.30 15.48 -10.22
CA ALA A 182 -0.12 16.30 -9.10
C ALA A 182 0.47 17.72 -9.13
N SER A 183 1.68 17.89 -9.67
CA SER A 183 2.33 19.21 -9.82
C SER A 183 1.68 20.09 -10.87
N ALA A 184 0.81 19.55 -11.73
CA ALA A 184 0.02 20.33 -12.69
C ALA A 184 -1.27 20.91 -12.08
N SER A 185 -1.60 20.58 -10.81
CA SER A 185 -2.84 21.02 -10.16
C SER A 185 -3.06 22.54 -10.13
N PRO A 186 -2.04 23.44 -10.03
CA PRO A 186 -2.25 24.88 -10.08
C PRO A 186 -2.73 25.40 -11.43
N SER A 187 -2.52 24.65 -12.51
CA SER A 187 -2.94 25.05 -13.87
C SER A 187 -4.39 24.67 -14.19
N LEU A 188 -5.08 23.97 -13.29
CA LEU A 188 -6.46 23.54 -13.50
C LEU A 188 -7.43 24.73 -13.41
N PRO A 189 -8.33 24.91 -14.39
CA PRO A 189 -9.38 25.90 -14.30
C PRO A 189 -10.28 25.60 -13.07
N ARG A 190 -10.58 26.62 -12.27
CA ARG A 190 -11.40 26.45 -11.05
C ARG A 190 -12.79 25.87 -11.33
N SER A 191 -13.34 26.09 -12.52
CA SER A 191 -14.65 25.55 -12.93
C SER A 191 -14.69 24.04 -13.05
N TRP A 192 -13.54 23.39 -13.29
CA TRP A 192 -13.41 21.92 -13.45
C TRP A 192 -12.61 21.26 -12.32
N ALA A 193 -12.21 22.06 -11.34
CA ALA A 193 -11.27 21.63 -10.31
C ALA A 193 -11.80 20.45 -9.47
N ALA A 194 -13.08 20.45 -9.14
CA ALA A 194 -13.69 19.40 -8.33
C ALA A 194 -13.77 18.08 -9.10
N GLU A 195 -14.25 18.10 -10.33
CA GLU A 195 -14.36 16.92 -11.19
C GLU A 195 -12.97 16.35 -11.54
N ALA A 196 -12.03 17.24 -11.85
CA ALA A 196 -10.67 16.85 -12.19
C ALA A 196 -9.96 16.16 -11.03
N ILE A 197 -10.09 16.68 -9.78
CA ILE A 197 -9.44 16.04 -8.62
C ILE A 197 -10.12 14.72 -8.26
N LEU A 198 -11.44 14.60 -8.39
CA LEU A 198 -12.13 13.34 -8.14
C LEU A 198 -11.71 12.27 -9.17
N GLY A 199 -11.67 12.62 -10.46
CA GLY A 199 -11.18 11.74 -11.50
C GLY A 199 -9.72 11.35 -11.31
N TYR A 200 -8.86 12.32 -11.00
CA TYR A 200 -7.45 12.10 -10.68
C TYR A 200 -7.29 11.11 -9.51
N MET A 201 -8.00 11.32 -8.41
CA MET A 201 -7.91 10.49 -7.22
C MET A 201 -8.43 9.07 -7.46
N PHE A 202 -9.50 8.92 -8.24
CA PHE A 202 -9.99 7.61 -8.65
C PHE A 202 -8.93 6.84 -9.46
N VAL A 203 -8.35 7.47 -10.48
CA VAL A 203 -7.32 6.86 -11.32
C VAL A 203 -6.07 6.56 -10.50
N TRP A 204 -5.66 7.49 -9.63
CA TRP A 204 -4.53 7.26 -8.75
C TRP A 204 -4.75 6.08 -7.80
N GLY A 205 -5.92 5.99 -7.17
CA GLY A 205 -6.28 4.84 -6.33
C GLY A 205 -6.17 3.52 -7.08
N ALA A 206 -6.71 3.45 -8.30
CA ALA A 206 -6.63 2.26 -9.14
C ALA A 206 -5.18 1.87 -9.47
N ILE A 207 -4.34 2.84 -9.87
CA ILE A 207 -2.92 2.61 -10.15
C ILE A 207 -2.18 2.17 -8.88
N ALA A 208 -2.36 2.91 -7.78
CA ALA A 208 -1.62 2.68 -6.54
C ALA A 208 -1.85 1.27 -5.99
N TRP A 209 -3.07 0.76 -6.09
CA TRP A 209 -3.45 -0.53 -5.52
C TRP A 209 -3.37 -1.70 -6.51
N THR A 210 -3.00 -1.47 -7.77
CA THR A 210 -2.61 -2.53 -8.70
C THR A 210 -1.25 -3.16 -8.34
N PHE A 211 -0.35 -2.40 -7.72
CA PHE A 211 1.00 -2.84 -7.34
C PHE A 211 1.02 -3.91 -6.23
N PRO A 212 0.31 -3.78 -5.07
CA PRO A 212 0.47 -4.68 -3.93
C PRO A 212 0.20 -6.16 -4.25
N PRO A 213 -0.90 -6.57 -4.92
CA PRO A 213 -1.13 -7.97 -5.22
C PRO A 213 -0.10 -8.55 -6.20
N ALA A 214 0.30 -7.78 -7.20
CA ALA A 214 1.34 -8.20 -8.14
C ALA A 214 2.71 -8.37 -7.46
N GLN A 215 3.08 -7.46 -6.57
CA GLN A 215 4.32 -7.55 -5.81
C GLN A 215 4.30 -8.70 -4.80
N ALA A 216 3.17 -8.93 -4.12
CA ALA A 216 2.99 -10.08 -3.23
C ALA A 216 3.19 -11.40 -3.97
N SER A 217 2.61 -11.56 -5.16
CA SER A 217 2.79 -12.74 -6.01
C SER A 217 4.27 -12.97 -6.35
N ARG A 218 5.02 -11.91 -6.70
CA ARG A 218 6.48 -12.02 -6.96
C ARG A 218 7.25 -12.48 -5.71
N VAL A 219 6.94 -11.90 -4.56
CA VAL A 219 7.58 -12.24 -3.28
C VAL A 219 7.31 -13.70 -2.91
N ILE A 220 6.07 -14.17 -3.06
CA ILE A 220 5.69 -15.57 -2.81
C ILE A 220 6.47 -16.51 -3.74
N THR A 221 6.51 -16.23 -5.03
CA THR A 221 7.22 -17.06 -6.01
C THR A 221 8.73 -17.14 -5.71
N MET A 222 9.34 -16.02 -5.30
CA MET A 222 10.77 -15.97 -4.99
C MET A 222 11.13 -16.67 -3.67
N ALA A 223 10.21 -16.71 -2.72
CA ALA A 223 10.46 -17.23 -1.37
C ALA A 223 9.42 -18.27 -0.95
N ALA A 224 9.03 -19.20 -1.83
CA ALA A 224 7.91 -20.13 -1.62
C ALA A 224 7.94 -20.85 -0.26
N GLU A 225 9.11 -21.35 0.16
CA GLU A 225 9.29 -22.04 1.45
C GLU A 225 9.17 -21.13 2.69
N ALA A 226 9.31 -19.83 2.51
CA ALA A 226 9.28 -18.83 3.57
C ALA A 226 8.35 -17.66 3.22
N ALA A 227 7.34 -17.90 2.39
CA ALA A 227 6.43 -16.89 1.86
C ALA A 227 5.78 -16.02 2.96
N PRO A 228 5.27 -16.56 4.09
CA PRO A 228 4.68 -15.71 5.14
C PRO A 228 5.69 -14.71 5.72
N LEU A 229 6.95 -15.14 5.89
CA LEU A 229 7.98 -14.26 6.42
C LEU A 229 8.41 -13.21 5.41
N ALA A 230 8.58 -13.59 4.14
CA ALA A 230 8.93 -12.65 3.06
C ALA A 230 7.83 -11.61 2.84
N LEU A 231 6.55 -12.00 2.91
CA LEU A 231 5.41 -11.07 2.87
C LEU A 231 5.39 -10.12 4.06
N SER A 232 5.70 -10.61 5.27
CA SER A 232 5.82 -9.75 6.46
C SER A 232 6.92 -8.71 6.31
N LEU A 233 8.09 -9.09 5.74
CA LEU A 233 9.18 -8.15 5.45
C LEU A 233 8.80 -7.15 4.37
N ASN A 234 8.09 -7.60 3.33
CA ASN A 234 7.56 -6.70 2.31
C ASN A 234 6.53 -5.71 2.89
N GLY A 235 5.69 -6.17 3.82
CA GLY A 235 4.79 -5.29 4.59
C GLY A 235 5.56 -4.25 5.43
N SER A 236 6.67 -4.65 6.06
CA SER A 236 7.54 -3.71 6.78
C SER A 236 8.15 -2.66 5.84
N ALA A 237 8.61 -3.07 4.65
CA ALA A 237 9.10 -2.15 3.62
C ALA A 237 8.01 -1.18 3.14
N LEU A 238 6.77 -1.67 3.00
CA LEU A 238 5.60 -0.84 2.66
C LEU A 238 5.39 0.27 3.70
N TYR A 239 5.27 -0.10 4.99
CA TYR A 239 5.03 0.90 6.05
C TYR A 239 6.21 1.85 6.27
N LEU A 240 7.44 1.38 6.08
CA LEU A 240 8.62 2.25 6.09
C LEU A 240 8.56 3.25 4.93
N GLY A 241 8.13 2.81 3.74
CA GLY A 241 7.92 3.70 2.59
C GLY A 241 6.84 4.76 2.88
N VAL A 242 5.73 4.37 3.51
CA VAL A 242 4.69 5.32 3.97
C VAL A 242 5.26 6.38 4.91
N ALA A 243 6.04 5.95 5.90
CA ALA A 243 6.67 6.87 6.86
C ALA A 243 7.66 7.82 6.18
N LEU A 244 8.55 7.30 5.32
CA LEU A 244 9.50 8.11 4.56
C LEU A 244 8.79 9.09 3.62
N GLY A 245 7.72 8.67 2.95
CA GLY A 245 6.93 9.56 2.09
C GLY A 245 6.34 10.73 2.88
N SER A 246 5.82 10.47 4.08
CA SER A 246 5.31 11.52 4.95
C SER A 246 6.39 12.51 5.39
N VAL A 247 7.61 12.03 5.69
CA VAL A 247 8.75 12.90 6.02
C VAL A 247 9.15 13.73 4.81
N VAL A 248 9.35 13.10 3.66
CA VAL A 248 9.74 13.79 2.42
C VAL A 248 8.72 14.86 2.05
N GLY A 249 7.42 14.55 2.09
CA GLY A 249 6.39 15.53 1.78
C GLY A 249 6.37 16.71 2.77
N GLY A 250 6.68 16.47 4.06
CA GLY A 250 6.86 17.52 5.05
C GLY A 250 8.02 18.46 4.72
N GLU A 251 9.16 17.90 4.33
CA GLU A 251 10.32 18.70 3.90
C GLU A 251 10.01 19.52 2.64
N VAL A 252 9.31 18.92 1.66
CA VAL A 252 8.87 19.65 0.46
C VAL A 252 8.02 20.86 0.84
N LEU A 253 7.07 20.71 1.76
CA LEU A 253 6.23 21.83 2.19
C LEU A 253 6.95 22.85 3.07
N THR A 254 8.07 22.48 3.70
CA THR A 254 8.89 23.38 4.51
C THR A 254 9.72 24.31 3.64
N TYR A 255 10.26 23.80 2.53
CA TYR A 255 11.19 24.54 1.66
C TYR A 255 10.61 24.93 0.29
N GLY A 256 9.43 24.43 -0.06
CA GLY A 256 8.78 24.64 -1.36
C GLY A 256 7.27 24.85 -1.23
N THR A 257 6.56 24.43 -2.25
CA THR A 257 5.10 24.61 -2.39
C THR A 257 4.39 23.25 -2.51
N PRO A 258 3.07 23.17 -2.27
CA PRO A 258 2.31 21.95 -2.53
C PRO A 258 2.38 21.45 -3.98
N ALA A 259 2.63 22.34 -4.95
CA ALA A 259 2.83 21.96 -6.34
C ALA A 259 4.11 21.16 -6.57
N ASP A 260 5.14 21.32 -5.72
CA ASP A 260 6.40 20.60 -5.84
C ASP A 260 6.31 19.14 -5.36
N LEU A 261 5.27 18.82 -4.57
CA LEU A 261 5.06 17.47 -4.04
C LEU A 261 5.03 16.39 -5.13
N GLY A 262 4.39 16.68 -6.26
CA GLY A 262 4.22 15.70 -7.34
C GLY A 262 5.54 15.35 -8.04
N VAL A 263 6.35 16.35 -8.38
CA VAL A 263 7.66 16.13 -9.03
C VAL A 263 8.60 15.37 -8.10
N VAL A 264 8.70 15.79 -6.82
CA VAL A 264 9.54 15.10 -5.84
C VAL A 264 9.05 13.67 -5.61
N ALA A 265 7.74 13.47 -5.49
CA ALA A 265 7.14 12.14 -5.33
C ALA A 265 7.47 11.20 -6.50
N ALA A 266 7.46 11.70 -7.74
CA ALA A 266 7.72 10.92 -8.94
C ALA A 266 9.16 10.38 -9.02
N LEU A 267 10.12 11.01 -8.35
CA LEU A 267 11.51 10.52 -8.31
C LEU A 267 11.62 9.14 -7.67
N PHE A 268 10.80 8.83 -6.66
CA PHE A 268 10.90 7.56 -5.94
C PHE A 268 10.44 6.36 -6.77
N PRO A 269 9.25 6.34 -7.41
CA PRO A 269 8.90 5.24 -8.30
C PRO A 269 9.83 5.18 -9.51
N LEU A 270 10.38 6.31 -10.00
CA LEU A 270 11.40 6.30 -11.04
C LEU A 270 12.68 5.56 -10.58
N LEU A 271 13.14 5.82 -9.34
CA LEU A 271 14.24 5.06 -8.74
C LEU A 271 13.88 3.56 -8.58
N ALA A 272 12.62 3.26 -8.24
CA ALA A 272 12.16 1.87 -8.17
C ALA A 272 12.26 1.15 -9.53
N LEU A 273 12.02 1.83 -10.66
CA LEU A 273 12.26 1.28 -12.00
C LEU A 273 13.73 0.92 -12.20
N GLY A 274 14.65 1.77 -11.76
CA GLY A 274 16.08 1.51 -11.78
C GLY A 274 16.44 0.23 -11.00
N VAL A 275 15.90 0.09 -9.78
CA VAL A 275 16.10 -1.11 -8.95
C VAL A 275 15.58 -2.38 -9.64
N VAL A 276 14.39 -2.32 -10.24
CA VAL A 276 13.82 -3.47 -10.98
C VAL A 276 14.65 -3.80 -12.22
N GLY A 277 15.16 -2.79 -12.92
CA GLY A 277 16.03 -2.97 -14.09
C GLY A 277 17.35 -3.67 -13.76
N LEU A 278 17.99 -3.23 -12.68
CA LEU A 278 19.27 -3.79 -12.22
C LEU A 278 19.14 -5.21 -11.65
N ALA A 279 17.98 -5.57 -11.08
CA ALA A 279 17.73 -6.89 -10.53
C ALA A 279 17.45 -7.99 -11.58
N ARG A 280 17.20 -7.63 -12.84
CA ARG A 280 16.91 -8.58 -13.94
C ARG A 280 18.08 -9.48 -14.40
N PRO A 281 19.36 -9.10 -14.36
CA PRO A 281 20.45 -9.94 -14.90
C PRO A 281 20.70 -11.23 -14.11
N ALA A 282 20.35 -11.30 -12.83
CA ALA A 282 20.65 -12.46 -11.99
C ALA A 282 19.86 -13.74 -12.37
N ALA A 283 18.67 -13.61 -12.94
CA ALA A 283 17.85 -14.76 -13.35
C ALA A 283 18.28 -15.37 -14.69
N SER A 284 18.80 -14.56 -15.64
CA SER A 284 19.26 -15.04 -16.94
C SER A 284 20.62 -15.74 -16.90
N LEU A 285 21.47 -15.38 -15.93
CA LEU A 285 22.77 -16.01 -15.73
C LEU A 285 22.68 -17.39 -15.05
N ALA A 286 21.62 -17.65 -14.30
CA ALA A 286 21.38 -18.96 -13.70
C ALA A 286 20.88 -19.99 -14.72
N SER A 287 20.08 -19.59 -15.70
CA SER A 287 19.64 -20.48 -16.80
C SER A 287 20.75 -20.77 -17.82
N ALA A 288 21.69 -19.84 -18.02
CA ALA A 288 22.82 -20.03 -18.93
C ALA A 288 23.97 -20.93 -18.37
N ARG A 289 23.92 -21.27 -17.08
CA ARG A 289 24.90 -22.19 -16.45
C ARG A 289 24.38 -23.64 -16.33
N LEU A 290 23.15 -23.90 -16.72
CA LEU A 290 22.49 -25.21 -16.66
C LEU A 290 22.19 -25.79 -18.07
N GLY A 291 22.55 -25.12 -19.13
CA GLY A 291 22.60 -25.61 -20.52
C GLY A 291 24.03 -25.69 -21.02
#